data_22ff5b919ded64825f64f8ba88cebfba
#
_entry.id   22ff5b919ded64825f64f8ba88cebfba
#
_cell.length_a   1.000
_cell.length_b   1.000
_cell.length_c   1.000
_cell.angle_alpha   90.00
_cell.angle_beta   90.00
_cell.angle_gamma   90.00
#
_symmetry.space_group_name_H-M   'P 1'
#
loop_
_entity.id
_entity.type
_entity.pdbx_description
1 polymer ?
#
loop_
_entity_poly.entity_id
_entity_poly.type
_entity_poly.pdbx_seq_one_letter_code
_entity_poly.pdbx_strand_id
1 'polypeptide(L)'
;MTRSEHDAVIQIEDDGHLVATAEVTPRDDAGVVHSDLHVESGHLPPGTRTRLVDAVLEHPDVHGAERLMATMPIGDSEMLERVRERYDDVEARAAGATTLVEARLEK
;
A
#
# COMPACT_ATOMS: atom_id res chain seq x y z
N MET A 1 -1.16 10.88 25.73
CA MET A 1 -1.21 10.50 25.14
C MET A 1 -0.91 10.70 24.04
N THR A 2 -0.49 10.76 23.72
CA THR A 2 -0.31 11.11 22.64
C THR A 2 -0.42 10.22 21.74
N ARG A 3 -0.59 10.21 21.01
CA ARG A 3 -0.66 9.55 20.13
C ARG A 3 -0.26 10.06 18.96
N SER A 4 0.43 10.60 18.64
CA SER A 4 0.75 11.27 17.47
C SER A 4 1.32 10.39 16.45
N GLU A 5 1.73 9.23 16.79
CA GLU A 5 2.10 8.34 15.77
C GLU A 5 0.92 7.62 15.31
N HIS A 6 0.03 8.28 14.69
CA HIS A 6 -1.15 7.66 14.16
C HIS A 6 -0.91 7.11 12.78
N ASP A 7 -1.48 5.98 12.51
CA ASP A 7 -1.50 5.47 11.15
C ASP A 7 -2.32 6.40 10.31
N ALA A 8 -1.84 6.70 9.13
CA ALA A 8 -2.62 7.43 8.16
C ALA A 8 -3.53 6.45 7.44
N VAL A 9 -4.71 6.93 7.04
CA VAL A 9 -5.66 6.12 6.31
C VAL A 9 -5.93 6.78 4.98
N ILE A 10 -5.71 6.04 3.91
CA ILE A 10 -6.00 6.48 2.56
C ILE A 10 -7.31 5.83 2.14
N GLN A 11 -8.22 6.61 1.60
CA GLN A 11 -9.52 6.12 1.17
C GLN A 11 -9.75 6.48 -0.27
N ILE A 12 -10.21 5.50 -1.05
CA ILE A 12 -10.60 5.71 -2.44
C ILE A 12 -12.10 5.53 -2.50
N GLU A 13 -12.80 6.57 -2.97
CA GLU A 13 -14.25 6.54 -3.08
C GLU A 13 -14.67 6.67 -4.52
N ASP A 14 -15.76 6.03 -4.85
CA ASP A 14 -16.36 6.14 -6.17
C ASP A 14 -17.85 6.40 -5.96
N ASP A 15 -18.29 7.55 -6.43
CA ASP A 15 -19.71 7.92 -6.38
C ASP A 15 -20.20 7.90 -4.93
N GLY A 16 -19.36 8.37 -4.01
CA GLY A 16 -19.72 8.44 -2.60
C GLY A 16 -19.60 7.13 -1.86
N HIS A 17 -19.12 6.09 -2.51
CA HIS A 17 -19.01 4.76 -1.95
C HIS A 17 -17.53 4.41 -1.78
N LEU A 18 -17.16 3.95 -0.59
CA LEU A 18 -15.77 3.60 -0.31
C LEU A 18 -15.45 2.27 -0.96
N VAL A 19 -14.46 2.25 -1.84
CA VAL A 19 -14.14 1.04 -2.60
C VAL A 19 -12.75 0.49 -2.25
N ALA A 20 -11.88 1.29 -1.67
CA ALA A 20 -10.55 0.80 -1.32
C ALA A 20 -9.98 1.64 -0.18
N THR A 21 -9.17 1.00 0.65
CA THR A 21 -8.50 1.70 1.75
C THR A 21 -7.08 1.19 1.88
N ALA A 22 -6.23 2.00 2.46
CA ALA A 22 -4.91 1.57 2.87
C ALA A 22 -4.55 2.27 4.16
N GLU A 23 -3.92 1.54 5.06
CA GLU A 23 -3.33 2.11 6.26
C GLU A 23 -1.85 2.27 6.04
N VAL A 24 -1.29 3.38 6.49
CA VAL A 24 0.14 3.63 6.37
C VAL A 24 0.64 3.98 7.76
N THR A 25 1.55 3.17 8.29
CA THR A 25 2.15 3.45 9.59
C THR A 25 3.32 4.40 9.42
N PRO A 26 3.64 5.18 10.46
CA PRO A 26 4.82 6.04 10.39
C PRO A 26 6.09 5.21 10.22
N ARG A 27 7.11 5.83 9.64
CA ARG A 27 8.40 5.19 9.42
C ARG A 27 9.02 4.81 10.76
N ASP A 28 9.54 3.58 10.84
CA ASP A 28 10.19 3.12 12.06
C ASP A 28 11.67 3.52 12.06
N ASP A 29 12.39 3.09 13.10
CA ASP A 29 13.79 3.46 13.25
C ASP A 29 14.67 2.91 12.14
N ALA A 30 14.25 1.84 11.50
CA ALA A 30 15.01 1.26 10.40
C ALA A 30 14.65 1.86 9.05
N GLY A 31 13.78 2.86 9.02
CA GLY A 31 13.37 3.49 7.78
C GLY A 31 12.29 2.74 7.03
N VAL A 32 11.55 1.86 7.70
CA VAL A 32 10.55 1.01 7.07
C VAL A 32 9.16 1.53 7.39
N VAL A 33 8.33 1.63 6.38
CA VAL A 33 6.93 1.97 6.52
C VAL A 33 6.12 0.73 6.18
N HIS A 34 5.08 0.49 6.97
CA HIS A 34 4.17 -0.63 6.73
C HIS A 34 2.85 -0.11 6.20
N SER A 35 2.23 -0.84 5.29
CA SER A 35 0.96 -0.45 4.72
C SER A 35 0.13 -1.69 4.45
N ASP A 36 -1.15 -1.63 4.83
CA ASP A 36 -2.11 -2.68 4.52
C ASP A 36 -3.08 -2.14 3.49
N LEU A 37 -3.18 -2.80 2.35
CA LEU A 37 -4.04 -2.37 1.27
C LEU A 37 -5.24 -3.30 1.16
N HIS A 38 -6.42 -2.71 1.11
CA HIS A 38 -7.68 -3.45 1.05
C HIS A 38 -8.56 -2.89 -0.06
N VAL A 39 -9.23 -3.77 -0.77
CA VAL A 39 -10.22 -3.36 -1.75
C VAL A 39 -11.50 -4.12 -1.45
N GLU A 40 -12.64 -3.51 -1.79
CA GLU A 40 -13.91 -4.19 -1.65
C GLU A 40 -13.99 -5.36 -2.60
N SER A 41 -14.67 -6.40 -2.17
CA SER A 41 -14.91 -7.50 -3.06
C SER A 41 -15.98 -7.11 -4.06
N GLY A 42 -15.94 -7.73 -5.24
CA GLY A 42 -16.91 -7.48 -6.27
C GLY A 42 -16.34 -6.59 -7.35
N HIS A 43 -17.24 -5.84 -7.98
CA HIS A 43 -16.88 -5.06 -9.15
C HIS A 43 -16.30 -3.72 -8.73
N LEU A 44 -15.07 -3.45 -9.12
CA LEU A 44 -14.43 -2.18 -8.82
C LEU A 44 -14.34 -1.34 -10.08
N PRO A 45 -14.44 -0.02 -9.94
CA PRO A 45 -14.20 0.84 -11.11
C PRO A 45 -12.80 0.64 -11.66
N PRO A 46 -12.61 0.77 -12.96
CA PRO A 46 -11.27 0.62 -13.53
C PRO A 46 -10.29 1.59 -12.89
N GLY A 47 -9.09 1.11 -12.65
CA GLY A 47 -8.03 1.94 -12.10
C GLY A 47 -8.05 2.11 -10.60
N THR A 48 -9.02 1.51 -9.89
CA THR A 48 -9.11 1.64 -8.44
C THR A 48 -7.83 1.14 -7.78
N ARG A 49 -7.36 -0.05 -8.18
CA ARG A 49 -6.17 -0.62 -7.55
C ARG A 49 -4.93 0.20 -7.82
N THR A 50 -4.79 0.70 -9.04
CA THR A 50 -3.66 1.54 -9.38
C THR A 50 -3.69 2.84 -8.59
N ARG A 51 -4.87 3.45 -8.44
CA ARG A 51 -4.98 4.67 -7.66
C ARG A 51 -4.60 4.45 -6.20
N LEU A 52 -5.01 3.31 -5.64
CA LEU A 52 -4.68 3.01 -4.25
C LEU A 52 -3.17 2.85 -4.07
N VAL A 53 -2.53 2.08 -4.96
CA VAL A 53 -1.09 1.89 -4.86
C VAL A 53 -0.37 3.23 -5.04
N ASP A 54 -0.77 4.01 -6.02
CA ASP A 54 -0.12 5.30 -6.24
C ASP A 54 -0.27 6.21 -5.02
N ALA A 55 -1.44 6.22 -4.40
CA ALA A 55 -1.65 7.06 -3.22
C ALA A 55 -0.76 6.63 -2.07
N VAL A 56 -0.57 5.32 -1.89
CA VAL A 56 0.35 4.83 -0.86
C VAL A 56 1.78 5.24 -1.18
N LEU A 57 2.21 5.04 -2.42
CA LEU A 57 3.61 5.32 -2.78
C LEU A 57 3.92 6.80 -2.76
N GLU A 58 2.91 7.65 -2.92
CA GLU A 58 3.10 9.09 -2.89
C GLU A 58 2.86 9.70 -1.52
N HIS A 59 2.44 8.90 -0.56
CA HIS A 59 2.22 9.40 0.80
C HIS A 59 3.56 9.89 1.37
N PRO A 60 3.56 11.01 2.10
CA PRO A 60 4.83 11.57 2.60
C PRO A 60 5.64 10.60 3.44
N ASP A 61 4.98 9.79 4.27
CA ASP A 61 5.71 8.83 5.10
C ASP A 61 6.40 7.77 4.25
N VAL A 62 5.76 7.34 3.16
CA VAL A 62 6.34 6.36 2.27
C VAL A 62 7.44 7.00 1.43
N HIS A 63 7.17 8.22 0.96
CA HIS A 63 8.09 8.88 0.05
C HIS A 63 9.45 9.11 0.69
N GLY A 64 9.49 9.30 2.01
CA GLY A 64 10.75 9.50 2.70
C GLY A 64 11.35 8.25 3.31
N ALA A 65 10.74 7.09 3.09
CA ALA A 65 11.18 5.85 3.70
C ALA A 65 12.22 5.16 2.83
N GLU A 66 12.98 4.26 3.44
CA GLU A 66 13.94 3.45 2.72
C GLU A 66 13.30 2.20 2.16
N ARG A 67 12.31 1.67 2.85
CA ARG A 67 11.63 0.45 2.44
C ARG A 67 10.15 0.52 2.76
N LEU A 68 9.38 -0.15 1.94
CA LEU A 68 7.94 -0.31 2.18
C LEU A 68 7.66 -1.80 2.34
N MET A 69 6.95 -2.15 3.42
CA MET A 69 6.43 -3.48 3.62
C MET A 69 4.91 -3.37 3.51
N ALA A 70 4.37 -3.94 2.47
CA ALA A 70 2.94 -3.81 2.21
C ALA A 70 2.28 -5.18 2.22
N THR A 71 1.03 -5.24 2.67
CA THR A 71 0.21 -6.42 2.49
C THR A 71 -0.94 -6.08 1.57
N MET A 72 -1.31 -7.03 0.74
CA MET A 72 -2.41 -6.86 -0.20
C MET A 72 -3.11 -8.19 -0.36
N PRO A 73 -4.33 -8.22 -0.91
CA PRO A 73 -5.05 -9.48 -1.07
C PRO A 73 -4.26 -10.46 -1.91
N ILE A 74 -4.30 -11.74 -1.52
CA ILE A 74 -3.57 -12.75 -2.26
C ILE A 74 -4.17 -12.85 -3.66
N GLY A 75 -3.29 -13.01 -4.63
CA GLY A 75 -3.73 -13.12 -6.02
C GLY A 75 -3.98 -11.80 -6.72
N ASP A 76 -3.80 -10.68 -6.03
CA ASP A 76 -4.03 -9.37 -6.63
C ASP A 76 -2.77 -8.96 -7.40
N SER A 77 -2.69 -9.42 -8.64
CA SER A 77 -1.50 -9.16 -9.45
C SER A 77 -1.45 -7.71 -9.93
N GLU A 78 -2.60 -7.06 -10.07
CA GLU A 78 -2.60 -5.69 -10.57
C GLU A 78 -1.89 -4.75 -9.60
N MET A 79 -2.17 -4.87 -8.31
CA MET A 79 -1.48 -4.04 -7.33
C MET A 79 0.01 -4.33 -7.31
N LEU A 80 0.38 -5.61 -7.31
CA LEU A 80 1.78 -5.98 -7.27
C LEU A 80 2.52 -5.46 -8.50
N GLU A 81 1.91 -5.57 -9.67
CA GLU A 81 2.55 -5.08 -10.87
C GLU A 81 2.73 -3.58 -10.84
N ARG A 82 1.76 -2.85 -10.26
CA ARG A 82 1.92 -1.42 -10.17
C ARG A 82 3.11 -1.03 -9.29
N VAL A 83 3.32 -1.76 -8.19
CA VAL A 83 4.49 -1.51 -7.37
C VAL A 83 5.76 -1.77 -8.18
N ARG A 84 5.77 -2.86 -8.95
CA ARG A 84 6.94 -3.20 -9.75
C ARG A 84 7.20 -2.21 -10.88
N GLU A 85 6.17 -1.53 -11.35
CA GLU A 85 6.37 -0.50 -12.36
C GLU A 85 7.07 0.73 -11.79
N ARG A 86 6.90 0.96 -10.48
CA ARG A 86 7.45 2.13 -9.83
C ARG A 86 8.82 1.88 -9.24
N TYR A 87 9.15 0.64 -8.91
CA TYR A 87 10.41 0.32 -8.24
C TYR A 87 10.97 -0.97 -8.80
N ASP A 88 12.30 -1.04 -8.88
CA ASP A 88 12.97 -2.19 -9.47
C ASP A 88 13.16 -3.33 -8.48
N ASP A 89 13.36 -3.01 -7.20
CA ASP A 89 13.72 -4.01 -6.21
C ASP A 89 12.50 -4.33 -5.37
N VAL A 90 11.68 -5.24 -5.86
CA VAL A 90 10.41 -5.61 -5.24
C VAL A 90 10.36 -7.13 -5.10
N GLU A 91 10.10 -7.59 -3.88
CA GLU A 91 9.91 -9.01 -3.62
C GLU A 91 8.51 -9.24 -3.07
N ALA A 92 7.92 -10.37 -3.43
CA ALA A 92 6.58 -10.69 -2.99
C ALA A 92 6.51 -12.15 -2.62
N ARG A 93 5.74 -12.46 -1.57
CA ARG A 93 5.52 -13.85 -1.18
C ARG A 93 4.15 -13.98 -0.54
N ALA A 94 3.59 -15.17 -0.65
CA ALA A 94 2.30 -15.45 -0.03
C ALA A 94 2.47 -15.58 1.47
N ALA A 95 1.52 -15.05 2.21
CA ALA A 95 1.50 -15.11 3.66
C ALA A 95 0.06 -15.28 4.10
N GLY A 96 -0.41 -16.51 4.15
CA GLY A 96 -1.80 -16.78 4.48
C GLY A 96 -2.73 -16.27 3.40
N ALA A 97 -3.66 -15.43 3.78
CA ALA A 97 -4.64 -14.89 2.85
C ALA A 97 -4.16 -13.61 2.19
N THR A 98 -2.90 -13.22 2.41
CA THR A 98 -2.37 -12.00 1.84
C THR A 98 -1.09 -12.27 1.07
N THR A 99 -0.69 -11.30 0.28
CA THR A 99 0.63 -11.26 -0.32
C THR A 99 1.43 -10.19 0.43
N LEU A 100 2.60 -10.59 0.88
CA LEU A 100 3.51 -9.67 1.55
C LEU A 100 4.51 -9.16 0.52
N VAL A 101 4.57 -7.84 0.38
CA VAL A 101 5.39 -7.20 -0.63
C VAL A 101 6.42 -6.33 0.04
N GLU A 102 7.66 -6.48 -0.32
CA GLU A 102 8.72 -5.64 0.18
C GLU A 102 9.33 -4.89 -1.00
N ALA A 103 9.32 -3.57 -0.93
CA ALA A 103 9.87 -2.73 -1.97
C ALA A 103 10.95 -1.84 -1.38
N ARG A 104 12.09 -1.81 -2.04
CA ARG A 104 13.15 -0.91 -1.66
C ARG A 104 12.94 0.40 -2.40
N LEU A 105 12.72 1.46 -1.63
CA LEU A 105 12.38 2.76 -2.17
C LEU A 105 13.59 3.64 -2.40
N GLU A 106 14.67 3.30 -1.76
CA GLU A 106 15.88 4.08 -1.84
C GLU A 106 16.54 3.88 -3.18
N LYS A 107 17.13 4.88 -3.70
CA LYS A 107 17.78 4.81 -4.99
C LYS A 107 19.27 4.64 -4.89
#